data_e141650b0b723b93e3715befd4d3fbeb
#
_entry.id   e141650b0b723b93e3715befd4d3fbeb
#
_cell.length_a   1.000
_cell.length_b   1.000
_cell.length_c   1.000
_cell.angle_alpha   90.00
_cell.angle_beta   90.00
_cell.angle_gamma   90.00
#
_symmetry.space_group_name_H-M   'P 1'
#
loop_
_entity.id
_entity.type
_entity.pdbx_description
1 polymer ?
#
loop_
_entity_poly.entity_id
_entity_poly.type
_entity_poly.pdbx_seq_one_letter_code
_entity_poly.pdbx_strand_id
1 'polypeptide(L)'
;MVTDSMGHDGPMHLTVVDHPLAQAALTVLRDESTEAAGFRAAMNALAIMLIYDATRELSTQDITVTTPLTDTAGVRIDAPPYVIPVLRAGLGMLAGALTHLPDAPTAFVGVARNDDTLIPEPYLNSLPGDLDGRDVLVLDPMLATGGSLGDSNPGKVTAVCVLAAPAGVATLRRTGAVDALVLASIDDHLNDDAFIVPGLGDAGDRLYGLA
;
A
#
# COMPACT_ATOMS: atom_id res chain seq x y z
N MET A 1 29.56 8.96 15.58
CA MET A 1 29.03 10.00 14.70
C MET A 1 27.80 9.38 14.07
N VAL A 2 26.62 9.65 14.64
CA VAL A 2 25.35 9.09 14.18
C VAL A 2 24.94 9.90 12.97
N THR A 3 24.91 9.28 11.79
CA THR A 3 24.36 9.90 10.57
C THR A 3 22.86 9.95 10.72
N ASP A 4 22.36 11.17 10.75
CA ASP A 4 20.95 11.54 10.78
C ASP A 4 20.29 10.99 9.49
N SER A 5 19.32 10.09 9.64
CA SER A 5 18.53 9.56 8.55
C SER A 5 17.68 10.72 7.99
N MET A 6 17.78 10.98 6.70
CA MET A 6 16.96 11.97 5.98
C MET A 6 15.49 11.59 6.09
N GLY A 7 14.82 12.06 7.15
CA GLY A 7 13.38 12.08 7.23
C GLY A 7 12.85 13.13 6.26
N HIS A 8 11.83 12.80 5.49
CA HIS A 8 11.13 13.78 4.66
C HIS A 8 10.52 14.85 5.55
N ASP A 9 10.92 16.13 5.35
CA ASP A 9 10.63 17.28 6.24
C ASP A 9 9.17 17.78 6.21
N GLY A 10 8.21 17.00 5.73
CA GLY A 10 6.79 17.39 5.61
C GLY A 10 5.84 16.54 6.46
N PRO A 11 4.65 17.07 6.83
CA PRO A 11 3.62 16.26 7.48
C PRO A 11 3.09 15.20 6.48
N MET A 12 3.02 13.93 6.90
CA MET A 12 2.43 12.83 6.12
C MET A 12 1.02 13.19 5.64
N HIS A 13 0.79 13.13 4.34
CA HIS A 13 -0.53 13.34 3.74
C HIS A 13 -1.42 12.11 3.97
N LEU A 14 -2.60 12.30 4.54
CA LEU A 14 -3.55 11.23 4.83
C LEU A 14 -4.80 11.38 3.97
N THR A 15 -5.12 10.35 3.20
CA THR A 15 -6.34 10.28 2.39
C THR A 15 -7.18 9.07 2.80
N VAL A 16 -8.43 9.32 3.21
CA VAL A 16 -9.44 8.27 3.38
C VAL A 16 -10.35 8.30 2.17
N VAL A 17 -10.40 7.20 1.42
CA VAL A 17 -11.20 7.07 0.20
C VAL A 17 -12.66 6.77 0.58
N ASP A 18 -13.43 7.84 0.77
CA ASP A 18 -14.87 7.77 1.07
C ASP A 18 -15.69 7.70 -0.23
N HIS A 19 -15.67 6.53 -0.85
CA HIS A 19 -16.44 6.25 -2.06
C HIS A 19 -17.37 5.06 -1.86
N PRO A 20 -18.66 5.10 -2.27
CA PRO A 20 -19.62 4.02 -2.05
C PRO A 20 -19.14 2.65 -2.52
N LEU A 21 -18.45 2.56 -3.66
CA LEU A 21 -17.90 1.29 -4.14
C LEU A 21 -16.76 0.77 -3.26
N ALA A 22 -15.90 1.67 -2.74
CA ALA A 22 -14.84 1.29 -1.81
C ALA A 22 -15.44 0.77 -0.49
N GLN A 23 -16.46 1.45 0.03
CA GLN A 23 -17.17 1.02 1.24
C GLN A 23 -17.91 -0.31 1.04
N ALA A 24 -18.52 -0.54 -0.13
CA ALA A 24 -19.16 -1.82 -0.45
C ALA A 24 -18.11 -2.96 -0.51
N ALA A 25 -16.95 -2.76 -1.13
CA ALA A 25 -15.88 -3.74 -1.14
C ALA A 25 -15.33 -3.99 0.27
N LEU A 26 -15.14 -2.93 1.06
CA LEU A 26 -14.72 -3.04 2.46
C LEU A 26 -15.73 -3.83 3.30
N THR A 27 -17.03 -3.65 3.08
CA THR A 27 -18.08 -4.42 3.76
C THR A 27 -17.93 -5.92 3.51
N VAL A 28 -17.66 -6.32 2.26
CA VAL A 28 -17.39 -7.74 1.92
C VAL A 28 -16.14 -8.25 2.62
N LEU A 29 -15.09 -7.45 2.71
CA LEU A 29 -13.87 -7.83 3.42
C LEU A 29 -14.07 -7.98 4.94
N ARG A 30 -14.99 -7.21 5.53
CA ARG A 30 -15.28 -7.27 6.97
C ARG A 30 -16.16 -8.47 7.34
N ASP A 31 -17.03 -8.93 6.44
CA ASP A 31 -17.96 -10.01 6.71
C ASP A 31 -17.19 -11.33 6.92
N GLU A 32 -17.32 -11.91 8.13
CA GLU A 32 -16.67 -13.16 8.50
C GLU A 32 -17.08 -14.35 7.63
N SER A 33 -18.31 -14.31 7.07
CA SER A 33 -18.83 -15.35 6.19
C SER A 33 -18.25 -15.30 4.77
N THR A 34 -17.49 -14.25 4.44
CA THR A 34 -16.88 -14.13 3.11
C THR A 34 -15.75 -15.15 2.94
N GLU A 35 -15.95 -16.12 2.07
CA GLU A 35 -14.96 -17.13 1.73
C GLU A 35 -13.75 -16.52 1.00
N ALA A 36 -12.62 -17.24 0.99
CA ALA A 36 -11.34 -16.76 0.43
C ALA A 36 -11.44 -16.24 -1.02
N ALA A 37 -12.27 -16.85 -1.88
CA ALA A 37 -12.46 -16.39 -3.26
C ALA A 37 -13.15 -15.02 -3.32
N GLY A 38 -14.19 -14.81 -2.53
CA GLY A 38 -14.89 -13.53 -2.39
C GLY A 38 -14.00 -12.47 -1.77
N PHE A 39 -13.25 -12.86 -0.74
CA PHE A 39 -12.29 -11.97 -0.07
C PHE A 39 -11.21 -11.46 -1.05
N ARG A 40 -10.61 -12.36 -1.85
CA ARG A 40 -9.64 -11.96 -2.89
C ARG A 40 -10.24 -11.03 -3.94
N ALA A 41 -11.46 -11.30 -4.39
CA ALA A 41 -12.14 -10.45 -5.37
C ALA A 41 -12.41 -9.05 -4.81
N ALA A 42 -12.91 -8.95 -3.57
CA ALA A 42 -13.16 -7.68 -2.91
C ALA A 42 -11.86 -6.91 -2.61
N MET A 43 -10.80 -7.61 -2.17
CA MET A 43 -9.48 -7.04 -1.95
C MET A 43 -8.92 -6.41 -3.23
N ASN A 44 -8.97 -7.15 -4.34
CA ASN A 44 -8.52 -6.64 -5.63
C ASN A 44 -9.34 -5.43 -6.11
N ALA A 45 -10.67 -5.49 -5.99
CA ALA A 45 -11.55 -4.39 -6.37
C ALA A 45 -11.29 -3.12 -5.55
N LEU A 46 -11.08 -3.26 -4.24
CA LEU A 46 -10.73 -2.15 -3.37
C LEU A 46 -9.34 -1.61 -3.67
N ALA A 47 -8.35 -2.48 -3.89
CA ALA A 47 -7.00 -2.08 -4.26
C ALA A 47 -6.96 -1.22 -5.52
N ILE A 48 -7.73 -1.57 -6.57
CA ILE A 48 -7.86 -0.76 -7.79
C ILE A 48 -8.26 0.69 -7.47
N MET A 49 -9.25 0.88 -6.59
CA MET A 49 -9.75 2.20 -6.21
C MET A 49 -8.74 2.99 -5.37
N LEU A 50 -8.10 2.33 -4.40
CA LEU A 50 -7.09 2.95 -3.55
C LEU A 50 -5.85 3.36 -4.35
N ILE A 51 -5.38 2.50 -5.25
CA ILE A 51 -4.24 2.80 -6.13
C ILE A 51 -4.56 3.94 -7.09
N TYR A 52 -5.77 3.99 -7.66
CA TYR A 52 -6.21 5.10 -8.50
C TYR A 52 -6.09 6.44 -7.77
N ASP A 53 -6.48 6.48 -6.50
CA ASP A 53 -6.37 7.70 -5.70
C ASP A 53 -4.92 8.00 -5.27
N ALA A 54 -4.16 6.97 -4.90
CA ALA A 54 -2.76 7.09 -4.49
C ALA A 54 -1.83 7.59 -5.63
N THR A 55 -2.23 7.38 -6.87
CA THR A 55 -1.45 7.75 -8.08
C THR A 55 -1.86 9.08 -8.69
N ARG A 56 -2.69 9.87 -8.01
CA ARG A 56 -3.24 11.14 -8.52
C ARG A 56 -2.17 12.17 -8.90
N GLU A 57 -1.02 12.13 -8.24
CA GLU A 57 0.08 13.09 -8.41
C GLU A 57 1.26 12.54 -9.21
N LEU A 58 1.09 11.39 -9.88
CA LEU A 58 2.16 10.84 -10.72
C LEU A 58 2.49 11.81 -11.86
N SER A 59 3.78 11.99 -12.10
CA SER A 59 4.28 12.80 -13.22
C SER A 59 3.94 12.15 -14.55
N THR A 60 3.61 13.00 -15.53
CA THR A 60 3.29 12.57 -16.89
C THR A 60 4.17 13.26 -17.90
N GLN A 61 4.46 12.58 -19.00
CA GLN A 61 5.16 13.10 -20.15
C GLN A 61 4.16 13.35 -21.27
N ASP A 62 4.23 14.53 -21.91
CA ASP A 62 3.46 14.82 -23.09
C ASP A 62 3.97 14.02 -24.29
N ILE A 63 3.06 13.40 -25.02
CA ILE A 63 3.34 12.64 -26.24
C ILE A 63 2.38 13.03 -27.35
N THR A 64 2.76 12.76 -28.60
CA THR A 64 1.84 12.81 -29.74
C THR A 64 1.34 11.40 -30.04
N VAL A 65 0.05 11.25 -30.20
CA VAL A 65 -0.59 10.00 -30.62
C VAL A 65 -1.33 10.18 -31.93
N THR A 66 -1.25 9.20 -32.84
CA THR A 66 -1.99 9.17 -34.08
C THR A 66 -3.31 8.44 -33.85
N THR A 67 -4.41 9.16 -33.97
CA THR A 67 -5.76 8.57 -33.96
C THR A 67 -6.14 8.10 -35.39
N PRO A 68 -7.25 7.38 -35.57
CA PRO A 68 -7.74 7.03 -36.91
C PRO A 68 -8.04 8.23 -37.82
N LEU A 69 -8.10 9.43 -37.24
CA LEU A 69 -8.50 10.65 -37.99
C LEU A 69 -7.36 11.66 -38.15
N THR A 70 -6.57 11.87 -37.09
CA THR A 70 -5.49 12.87 -37.05
C THR A 70 -4.57 12.67 -35.85
N ASP A 71 -3.45 13.35 -35.85
CA ASP A 71 -2.56 13.43 -34.67
C ASP A 71 -3.18 14.34 -33.61
N THR A 72 -2.95 13.95 -32.34
CA THR A 72 -3.38 14.74 -31.18
C THR A 72 -2.37 14.58 -30.01
N ALA A 73 -2.45 15.52 -29.06
CA ALA A 73 -1.69 15.40 -27.81
C ALA A 73 -2.26 14.28 -26.91
N GLY A 74 -1.39 13.60 -26.24
CA GLY A 74 -1.70 12.60 -25.22
C GLY A 74 -0.68 12.67 -24.08
N VAL A 75 -0.87 11.86 -23.03
CA VAL A 75 0.06 11.76 -21.91
C VAL A 75 0.46 10.31 -21.66
N ARG A 76 1.65 10.11 -21.13
CA ARG A 76 2.15 8.84 -20.63
C ARG A 76 2.72 9.06 -19.23
N ILE A 77 2.59 8.08 -18.32
CA ILE A 77 3.28 8.12 -17.04
C ILE A 77 4.79 8.15 -17.31
N ASP A 78 5.48 9.14 -16.73
CA ASP A 78 6.90 9.38 -17.00
C ASP A 78 7.75 8.25 -16.41
N ALA A 79 7.66 8.04 -15.10
CA ALA A 79 8.37 7.00 -14.38
C ALA A 79 7.40 6.25 -13.44
N PRO A 80 6.91 5.05 -13.82
CA PRO A 80 6.06 4.26 -12.92
C PRO A 80 6.77 4.01 -11.60
N PRO A 81 6.07 4.15 -10.44
CA PRO A 81 6.65 3.90 -9.13
C PRO A 81 7.02 2.43 -8.95
N TYR A 82 7.92 2.13 -8.02
CA TYR A 82 8.05 0.76 -7.52
C TYR A 82 6.79 0.35 -6.77
N VAL A 83 6.27 -0.84 -7.06
CA VAL A 83 5.16 -1.44 -6.32
C VAL A 83 5.73 -2.49 -5.37
N ILE A 84 5.53 -2.31 -4.07
CA ILE A 84 6.13 -3.13 -3.03
C ILE A 84 5.04 -3.73 -2.15
N PRO A 85 4.51 -4.93 -2.47
CA PRO A 85 3.63 -5.64 -1.57
C PRO A 85 4.40 -6.17 -0.36
N VAL A 86 3.87 -5.91 0.84
CA VAL A 86 4.34 -6.51 2.08
C VAL A 86 3.74 -7.91 2.20
N LEU A 87 4.60 -8.91 2.15
CA LEU A 87 4.18 -10.30 2.17
C LEU A 87 3.70 -10.71 3.59
N ARG A 88 2.71 -11.54 3.68
CA ARG A 88 1.92 -12.24 2.63
C ARG A 88 0.73 -11.42 2.13
N ALA A 89 0.09 -10.66 3.01
CA ALA A 89 -1.22 -10.02 2.78
C ALA A 89 -1.22 -8.99 1.64
N GLY A 90 -0.13 -8.23 1.46
CA GLY A 90 0.01 -7.25 0.37
C GLY A 90 -0.09 -7.83 -1.04
N LEU A 91 0.16 -9.15 -1.21
CA LEU A 91 -0.05 -9.80 -2.51
C LEU A 91 -1.51 -9.73 -2.98
N GLY A 92 -2.47 -9.68 -2.07
CA GLY A 92 -3.89 -9.53 -2.41
C GLY A 92 -4.21 -8.20 -3.12
N MET A 93 -3.35 -7.19 -2.97
CA MET A 93 -3.52 -5.88 -3.60
C MET A 93 -2.70 -5.73 -4.89
N LEU A 94 -1.71 -6.59 -5.13
CA LEU A 94 -0.75 -6.43 -6.22
C LEU A 94 -1.41 -6.44 -7.60
N ALA A 95 -2.35 -7.37 -7.86
CA ALA A 95 -3.04 -7.45 -9.15
C ALA A 95 -3.84 -6.16 -9.44
N GLY A 96 -4.46 -5.58 -8.42
CA GLY A 96 -5.14 -4.27 -8.53
C GLY A 96 -4.18 -3.14 -8.89
N ALA A 97 -2.99 -3.11 -8.27
CA ALA A 97 -1.97 -2.12 -8.59
C ALA A 97 -1.47 -2.25 -10.03
N LEU A 98 -1.15 -3.46 -10.48
CA LEU A 98 -0.66 -3.72 -11.84
C LEU A 98 -1.74 -3.53 -12.92
N THR A 99 -3.02 -3.46 -12.56
CA THR A 99 -4.09 -3.06 -13.49
C THR A 99 -3.92 -1.60 -13.93
N HIS A 100 -3.52 -0.70 -13.04
CA HIS A 100 -3.26 0.71 -13.35
C HIS A 100 -1.82 0.98 -13.77
N LEU A 101 -0.88 0.20 -13.28
CA LEU A 101 0.55 0.39 -13.46
C LEU A 101 1.19 -0.88 -14.04
N PRO A 102 0.84 -1.31 -15.27
CA PRO A 102 1.28 -2.60 -15.82
C PRO A 102 2.80 -2.68 -16.00
N ASP A 103 3.48 -1.55 -16.21
CA ASP A 103 4.92 -1.46 -16.41
C ASP A 103 5.69 -1.13 -15.12
N ALA A 104 5.02 -1.08 -13.96
CA ALA A 104 5.66 -0.77 -12.69
C ALA A 104 6.63 -1.87 -12.25
N PRO A 105 7.88 -1.54 -11.92
CA PRO A 105 8.78 -2.51 -11.33
C PRO A 105 8.24 -2.94 -9.97
N THR A 106 8.33 -4.23 -9.69
CA THR A 106 7.80 -4.82 -8.45
C THR A 106 8.94 -5.45 -7.65
N ALA A 107 9.00 -5.12 -6.37
CA ALA A 107 9.88 -5.76 -5.41
C ALA A 107 9.06 -6.26 -4.21
N PHE A 108 9.60 -7.19 -3.44
CA PHE A 108 8.88 -7.84 -2.36
C PHE A 108 9.60 -7.64 -1.04
N VAL A 109 8.82 -7.30 -0.02
CA VAL A 109 9.28 -7.25 1.36
C VAL A 109 8.45 -8.22 2.18
N GLY A 110 9.12 -9.13 2.90
CA GLY A 110 8.49 -10.06 3.81
C GLY A 110 8.80 -9.71 5.25
N VAL A 111 7.74 -9.56 6.05
CA VAL A 111 7.84 -9.29 7.48
C VAL A 111 6.98 -10.32 8.21
N ALA A 112 7.56 -11.00 9.17
CA ALA A 112 6.83 -11.88 10.09
C ALA A 112 6.81 -11.24 11.48
N ARG A 113 5.73 -11.47 12.22
CA ARG A 113 5.68 -11.10 13.63
C ARG A 113 6.39 -12.20 14.42
N ASN A 114 7.28 -11.82 15.30
CA ASN A 114 7.83 -12.74 16.27
C ASN A 114 6.76 -13.03 17.33
N ASP A 115 6.40 -14.29 17.53
CA ASP A 115 5.29 -14.70 18.40
C ASP A 115 5.54 -14.37 19.88
N ASP A 116 6.81 -14.32 20.31
CA ASP A 116 7.17 -14.05 21.70
C ASP A 116 7.25 -12.56 22.01
N THR A 117 7.78 -11.76 21.08
CA THR A 117 8.06 -10.33 21.30
C THR A 117 7.06 -9.40 20.63
N LEU A 118 6.22 -9.90 19.72
CA LEU A 118 5.33 -9.15 18.84
C LEU A 118 6.06 -8.13 17.94
N ILE A 119 7.38 -8.18 17.88
CA ILE A 119 8.20 -7.29 17.06
C ILE A 119 8.24 -7.82 15.62
N PRO A 120 8.03 -6.95 14.60
CA PRO A 120 8.18 -7.33 13.22
C PRO A 120 9.62 -7.68 12.88
N GLU A 121 9.87 -8.86 12.31
CA GLU A 121 11.17 -9.32 11.85
C GLU A 121 11.15 -9.48 10.31
N PRO A 122 12.02 -8.76 9.58
CA PRO A 122 12.11 -8.93 8.13
C PRO A 122 12.76 -10.28 7.79
N TYR A 123 12.14 -11.04 6.88
CA TYR A 123 12.68 -12.32 6.39
C TYR A 123 12.98 -12.29 4.88
N LEU A 124 12.46 -11.30 4.16
CA LEU A 124 12.70 -11.09 2.74
C LEU A 124 12.82 -9.60 2.44
N ASN A 125 13.83 -9.24 1.68
CA ASN A 125 13.95 -7.93 1.05
C ASN A 125 14.55 -8.12 -0.34
N SER A 126 13.75 -7.89 -1.39
CA SER A 126 14.19 -7.95 -2.78
C SER A 126 14.32 -6.58 -3.44
N LEU A 127 14.34 -5.50 -2.63
CA LEU A 127 14.54 -4.15 -3.14
C LEU A 127 15.92 -4.02 -3.80
N PRO A 128 16.03 -3.24 -4.88
CA PRO A 128 17.33 -2.75 -5.33
C PRO A 128 18.04 -1.98 -4.21
N GLY A 129 19.37 -2.03 -4.19
CA GLY A 129 20.14 -1.29 -3.19
C GLY A 129 19.99 0.23 -3.31
N ASP A 130 19.59 0.73 -4.49
CA ASP A 130 19.26 2.12 -4.77
C ASP A 130 18.01 2.18 -5.65
N LEU A 131 17.04 2.99 -5.26
CA LEU A 131 15.80 3.24 -6.01
C LEU A 131 15.91 4.46 -6.93
N ASP A 132 17.08 5.14 -6.91
CA ASP A 132 17.40 6.27 -7.77
C ASP A 132 16.37 7.42 -7.71
N GLY A 133 15.87 7.70 -6.51
CA GLY A 133 14.85 8.73 -6.29
C GLY A 133 13.47 8.40 -6.88
N ARG A 134 13.23 7.15 -7.28
CA ARG A 134 11.94 6.73 -7.85
C ARG A 134 10.89 6.59 -6.75
N ASP A 135 9.68 7.03 -7.06
CA ASP A 135 8.54 6.90 -6.17
C ASP A 135 8.20 5.44 -5.85
N VAL A 136 7.61 5.22 -4.69
CA VAL A 136 7.30 3.90 -4.14
C VAL A 136 5.85 3.84 -3.67
N LEU A 137 5.13 2.77 -4.06
CA LEU A 137 3.84 2.37 -3.51
C LEU A 137 4.03 1.12 -2.65
N VAL A 138 3.91 1.25 -1.35
CA VAL A 138 3.91 0.13 -0.41
C VAL A 138 2.48 -0.37 -0.24
N LEU A 139 2.23 -1.65 -0.54
CA LEU A 139 0.91 -2.27 -0.43
C LEU A 139 0.85 -3.16 0.81
N ASP A 140 0.03 -2.77 1.78
CA ASP A 140 -0.20 -3.56 2.98
C ASP A 140 -1.65 -3.38 3.45
N PRO A 141 -2.51 -4.41 3.43
CA PRO A 141 -3.90 -4.29 3.84
C PRO A 141 -4.09 -3.75 5.26
N MET A 142 -3.15 -4.02 6.15
CA MET A 142 -3.18 -3.63 7.56
C MET A 142 -1.85 -3.02 7.94
N LEU A 143 -1.86 -1.72 8.13
CA LEU A 143 -0.71 -0.86 8.33
C LEU A 143 0.46 -1.48 9.14
N ALA A 144 1.50 -1.91 8.41
CA ALA A 144 2.78 -2.29 9.01
C ALA A 144 3.71 -1.07 9.16
N THR A 145 4.71 -1.24 9.97
CA THR A 145 5.60 -0.18 10.48
C THR A 145 6.66 0.26 9.46
N GLY A 146 6.35 0.67 8.24
CA GLY A 146 7.21 1.44 7.30
C GLY A 146 8.76 1.32 7.30
N GLY A 147 9.34 0.60 8.25
CA GLY A 147 10.78 0.47 8.46
C GLY A 147 11.56 -0.39 7.43
N SER A 148 10.87 -0.88 6.38
CA SER A 148 11.44 -1.87 5.46
C SER A 148 12.18 -1.30 4.25
N LEU A 149 12.09 0.01 3.99
CA LEU A 149 12.73 0.63 2.81
C LEU A 149 14.21 0.98 3.04
N GLY A 150 14.65 1.10 4.30
CA GLY A 150 16.05 1.34 4.67
C GLY A 150 16.67 2.54 3.94
N ASP A 151 17.96 2.43 3.61
CA ASP A 151 18.75 3.47 2.93
C ASP A 151 18.64 3.42 1.38
N SER A 152 17.54 2.87 0.84
CA SER A 152 17.38 2.63 -0.61
C SER A 152 17.13 3.90 -1.46
N ASN A 153 17.26 5.10 -0.89
CA ASN A 153 17.09 6.38 -1.58
C ASN A 153 15.81 6.46 -2.44
N PRO A 154 14.61 6.23 -1.85
CA PRO A 154 13.35 6.38 -2.57
C PRO A 154 13.05 7.85 -2.85
N GLY A 155 12.20 8.10 -3.87
CA GLY A 155 11.47 9.35 -4.02
C GLY A 155 10.31 9.43 -3.02
N LYS A 156 9.13 9.86 -3.46
CA LYS A 156 7.93 9.87 -2.61
C LYS A 156 7.49 8.45 -2.24
N VAL A 157 7.34 8.19 -0.95
CA VAL A 157 6.83 6.91 -0.43
C VAL A 157 5.35 7.04 -0.06
N THR A 158 4.50 6.29 -0.73
CA THR A 158 3.06 6.24 -0.44
C THR A 158 2.67 4.85 0.05
N ALA A 159 2.15 4.76 1.27
CA ALA A 159 1.53 3.54 1.77
C ALA A 159 0.07 3.47 1.30
N VAL A 160 -0.35 2.31 0.81
CA VAL A 160 -1.72 2.02 0.40
C VAL A 160 -2.22 0.86 1.25
N CYS A 161 -3.20 1.15 2.11
CA CYS A 161 -3.75 0.19 3.07
C CYS A 161 -5.25 0.02 2.87
N VAL A 162 -5.81 -1.10 3.29
CA VAL A 162 -7.27 -1.26 3.33
C VAL A 162 -7.83 -0.50 4.54
N LEU A 163 -7.21 -0.73 5.69
CA LEU A 163 -7.61 -0.05 6.94
C LEU A 163 -6.41 0.13 7.87
N ALA A 164 -6.57 1.03 8.84
CA ALA A 164 -5.59 1.31 9.89
C ALA A 164 -6.28 1.57 11.22
N ALA A 165 -5.55 1.35 12.32
CA ALA A 165 -5.92 1.91 13.63
C ALA A 165 -5.24 3.27 13.82
N PRO A 166 -5.81 4.17 14.67
CA PRO A 166 -5.21 5.48 14.98
C PRO A 166 -3.77 5.39 15.48
N ALA A 167 -3.43 4.36 16.24
CA ALA A 167 -2.08 4.12 16.73
C ALA A 167 -1.07 3.86 15.58
N GLY A 168 -1.47 3.12 14.54
CA GLY A 168 -0.67 2.88 13.34
C GLY A 168 -0.41 4.17 12.56
N VAL A 169 -1.47 4.96 12.34
CA VAL A 169 -1.36 6.29 11.68
C VAL A 169 -0.42 7.22 12.46
N ALA A 170 -0.56 7.27 13.79
CA ALA A 170 0.31 8.08 14.65
C ALA A 170 1.78 7.61 14.57
N THR A 171 2.01 6.31 14.48
CA THR A 171 3.36 5.75 14.34
C THR A 171 3.99 6.16 13.02
N LEU A 172 3.29 6.05 11.88
CA LEU A 172 3.82 6.50 10.59
C LEU A 172 4.16 7.99 10.59
N ARG A 173 3.28 8.83 11.16
CA ARG A 173 3.56 10.27 11.29
C ARG A 173 4.80 10.56 12.13
N ARG A 174 4.98 9.82 13.22
CA ARG A 174 6.12 10.01 14.13
C ARG A 174 7.44 9.55 13.53
N THR A 175 7.41 8.48 12.74
CA THR A 175 8.62 7.90 12.12
C THR A 175 9.02 8.61 10.84
N GLY A 176 8.11 9.32 10.17
CA GLY A 176 8.35 9.87 8.85
C GLY A 176 8.63 8.80 7.78
N ALA A 177 8.18 7.56 8.01
CA ALA A 177 8.48 6.42 7.14
C ALA A 177 7.79 6.50 5.78
N VAL A 178 6.73 7.29 5.67
CA VAL A 178 5.97 7.51 4.42
C VAL A 178 5.55 8.97 4.30
N ASP A 179 5.48 9.46 3.06
CA ASP A 179 5.03 10.82 2.74
C ASP A 179 3.51 10.90 2.65
N ALA A 180 2.88 9.79 2.22
CA ALA A 180 1.44 9.71 2.09
C ALA A 180 0.91 8.34 2.55
N LEU A 181 -0.31 8.36 3.09
CA LEU A 181 -1.10 7.17 3.43
C LEU A 181 -2.47 7.29 2.78
N VAL A 182 -2.83 6.32 1.96
CA VAL A 182 -4.14 6.19 1.31
C VAL A 182 -4.81 4.92 1.80
N LEU A 183 -6.04 5.02 2.28
CA LEU A 183 -6.78 3.89 2.86
C LEU A 183 -8.30 4.07 2.76
N ALA A 184 -9.04 2.97 2.96
CA ALA A 184 -10.51 2.98 2.90
C ALA A 184 -11.17 3.30 4.26
N SER A 185 -10.51 3.01 5.39
CA SER A 185 -11.06 3.26 6.72
C SER A 185 -9.98 3.42 7.80
N ILE A 186 -10.24 4.30 8.75
CA ILE A 186 -9.53 4.30 10.04
C ILE A 186 -10.51 3.72 11.06
N ASP A 187 -10.13 2.60 11.66
CA ASP A 187 -10.91 1.85 12.62
C ASP A 187 -10.61 2.30 14.06
N ASP A 188 -11.40 1.80 15.03
CA ASP A 188 -11.44 2.41 16.37
C ASP A 188 -10.14 2.25 17.16
N HIS A 189 -9.59 1.01 17.24
CA HIS A 189 -8.43 0.71 18.07
C HIS A 189 -7.74 -0.61 17.67
N LEU A 190 -6.67 -0.94 18.39
CA LEU A 190 -6.08 -2.28 18.43
C LEU A 190 -6.54 -3.01 19.69
N ASN A 191 -6.88 -4.32 19.57
CA ASN A 191 -7.10 -5.17 20.74
C ASN A 191 -5.77 -5.63 21.38
N ASP A 192 -5.85 -6.44 22.42
CA ASP A 192 -4.68 -6.95 23.18
C ASP A 192 -3.74 -7.83 22.33
N ASP A 193 -4.27 -8.48 21.28
CA ASP A 193 -3.53 -9.29 20.32
C ASP A 193 -2.99 -8.44 19.14
N ALA A 194 -3.12 -7.11 19.23
CA ALA A 194 -2.76 -6.14 18.19
C ALA A 194 -3.51 -6.30 16.85
N PHE A 195 -4.73 -6.85 16.87
CA PHE A 195 -5.65 -6.78 15.73
C PHE A 195 -6.42 -5.46 15.72
N ILE A 196 -6.66 -4.95 14.52
CA ILE A 196 -7.49 -3.76 14.31
C ILE A 196 -8.97 -4.14 14.57
N VAL A 197 -9.69 -3.29 15.32
CA VAL A 197 -11.10 -3.47 15.68
C VAL A 197 -11.89 -2.26 15.18
N PRO A 198 -13.04 -2.50 14.48
CA PRO A 198 -13.68 -3.76 14.11
C PRO A 198 -12.88 -4.61 13.12
N GLY A 199 -11.99 -4.01 12.32
CA GLY A 199 -11.06 -4.72 11.45
C GLY A 199 -11.71 -5.57 10.37
N LEU A 200 -10.95 -6.57 9.91
CA LEU A 200 -11.35 -7.58 8.94
C LEU A 200 -10.71 -8.96 9.23
N GLY A 201 -10.21 -9.17 10.45
CA GLY A 201 -9.45 -10.37 10.82
C GLY A 201 -8.03 -10.39 10.27
N ASP A 202 -7.39 -11.56 10.19
CA ASP A 202 -6.09 -11.71 9.53
C ASP A 202 -6.27 -11.72 8.01
N ALA A 203 -5.78 -10.66 7.35
CA ALA A 203 -5.92 -10.50 5.90
C ALA A 203 -5.15 -11.59 5.13
N GLY A 204 -3.99 -12.02 5.62
CA GLY A 204 -3.19 -13.06 4.99
C GLY A 204 -3.90 -14.40 5.04
N ASP A 205 -4.38 -14.81 6.19
CA ASP A 205 -5.06 -16.09 6.37
C ASP A 205 -6.38 -16.13 5.59
N ARG A 206 -7.17 -15.04 5.60
CA ARG A 206 -8.40 -14.93 4.82
C ARG A 206 -8.16 -14.94 3.31
N LEU A 207 -7.08 -14.31 2.82
CA LEU A 207 -6.71 -14.36 1.40
C LEU A 207 -6.38 -15.77 0.93
N TYR A 208 -5.74 -16.57 1.78
CA TYR A 208 -5.20 -17.88 1.40
C TYR A 208 -5.97 -19.07 1.96
N GLY A 209 -7.09 -18.83 2.65
CA GLY A 209 -7.98 -19.89 3.14
C GLY A 209 -7.39 -20.67 4.31
N LEU A 210 -6.64 -20.01 5.18
CA LEU A 210 -6.06 -20.56 6.40
C LEU A 210 -6.89 -20.19 7.65
N ALA A 211 -7.91 -19.35 7.49
CA ALA A 211 -8.84 -18.92 8.53
C ALA A 211 -10.10 -19.76 8.54
#